data_8fb1e18287c430c6c9627a33bcf3d157
#
_entry.id   8fb1e18287c430c6c9627a33bcf3d157
#
_cell.length_a   1.000
_cell.length_b   1.000
_cell.length_c   1.000
_cell.angle_alpha   90.00
_cell.angle_beta   90.00
_cell.angle_gamma   90.00
#
_symmetry.space_group_name_H-M   'P 1'
#
loop_
_entity.id
_entity.type
_entity.pdbx_description
1 polymer ?
#
loop_
_entity_poly.entity_id
_entity_poly.type
_entity_poly.pdbx_seq_one_letter_code
_entity_poly.pdbx_strand_id
1 'polypeptide(L)'
;MKSIFTATILFLALLTGCAPESTFIKNDIAISSDAERIAYSVYGTGSTALVFIHGWSCDSRYWREQTAAFSNEYTVITIDLAGHGHSSANRSEYTIESFAEDVKAVIKKENIRRAILIGHSLGGDVIAKSAELMPEIVVSIVGIDTYHNVGEIVTQEFVDQMLQPFTDDFVTAAHEFVGSMFPETADKDLVYWTKEDMSSAPKNSAMNAIRNYLERIVSGESSQVFKNVHVPVMSINGLTWPTEEDANRKHIKDYRPLYIEETGHFPMMERPEAFNTILKDALASLEAQ
;
A
#
# COMPACT_ATOMS: atom_id res chain seq x y z
N MET A 1 70.32 25.51 -4.74
CA MET A 1 68.99 25.60 -4.11
C MET A 1 68.04 24.72 -4.91
N LYS A 2 67.71 23.51 -4.40
CA LYS A 2 66.76 22.58 -5.01
C LYS A 2 65.43 22.71 -4.26
N SER A 3 64.39 23.18 -4.92
CA SER A 3 63.05 23.26 -4.40
C SER A 3 62.34 21.90 -4.48
N ILE A 4 61.92 21.36 -3.34
CA ILE A 4 61.14 20.11 -3.26
C ILE A 4 59.69 20.51 -3.24
N PHE A 5 58.94 20.17 -4.31
CA PHE A 5 57.48 20.27 -4.35
C PHE A 5 56.89 19.02 -3.68
N THR A 6 56.25 19.18 -2.54
CA THR A 6 55.49 18.15 -1.88
C THR A 6 54.06 18.17 -2.44
N ALA A 7 53.70 17.17 -3.25
CA ALA A 7 52.33 17.00 -3.72
C ALA A 7 51.49 16.30 -2.62
N THR A 8 50.53 17.04 -2.07
CA THR A 8 49.54 16.49 -1.16
C THR A 8 48.41 15.83 -1.97
N ILE A 9 48.37 14.49 -1.94
CA ILE A 9 47.30 13.72 -2.56
C ILE A 9 46.11 13.72 -1.58
N LEU A 10 45.06 14.46 -1.96
CA LEU A 10 43.76 14.44 -1.24
C LEU A 10 43.01 13.18 -1.63
N PHE A 11 42.94 12.23 -0.70
CA PHE A 11 42.09 11.01 -0.85
C PHE A 11 40.64 11.43 -0.62
N LEU A 12 39.86 11.59 -1.69
CA LEU A 12 38.42 11.75 -1.64
C LEU A 12 37.81 10.37 -1.41
N ALA A 13 37.48 10.04 -0.16
CA ALA A 13 36.73 8.83 0.16
C ALA A 13 35.29 8.99 -0.40
N LEU A 14 35.02 8.35 -1.53
CA LEU A 14 33.66 8.14 -2.00
C LEU A 14 32.97 7.20 -1.00
N LEU A 15 32.17 7.78 -0.12
CA LEU A 15 31.19 7.03 0.66
C LEU A 15 30.12 6.56 -0.32
N THR A 16 30.32 5.39 -0.94
CA THR A 16 29.23 4.64 -1.55
C THR A 16 28.32 4.19 -0.43
N GLY A 17 27.26 4.95 -0.18
CA GLY A 17 26.21 4.52 0.71
C GLY A 17 25.61 3.24 0.12
N CYS A 18 25.96 2.09 0.72
CA CYS A 18 25.25 0.85 0.45
C CYS A 18 23.81 1.06 0.87
N ALA A 19 22.86 0.86 -0.03
CA ALA A 19 21.45 0.82 0.37
C ALA A 19 21.28 -0.22 1.49
N PRO A 20 20.49 0.04 2.51
CA PRO A 20 20.30 -0.92 3.60
C PRO A 20 19.72 -2.22 3.01
N GLU A 21 20.36 -3.35 3.32
CA GLU A 21 19.82 -4.66 2.95
C GLU A 21 18.64 -4.99 3.87
N SER A 22 17.54 -5.49 3.29
CA SER A 22 16.40 -5.96 4.08
C SER A 22 16.79 -7.17 4.92
N THR A 23 16.37 -7.18 6.18
CA THR A 23 16.58 -8.33 7.08
C THR A 23 15.51 -9.39 6.83
N PHE A 24 15.58 -10.07 5.69
CA PHE A 24 14.64 -11.13 5.32
C PHE A 24 14.68 -12.28 6.33
N ILE A 25 13.50 -12.72 6.77
CA ILE A 25 13.33 -13.83 7.72
C ILE A 25 12.74 -15.05 7.00
N LYS A 26 11.58 -14.90 6.35
CA LYS A 26 10.88 -16.03 5.71
C LYS A 26 9.81 -15.58 4.71
N ASN A 27 9.49 -16.49 3.79
CA ASN A 27 8.20 -16.53 3.10
C ASN A 27 7.34 -17.64 3.75
N ASP A 28 6.05 -17.39 3.90
CA ASP A 28 5.13 -18.37 4.51
C ASP A 28 3.71 -18.18 3.94
N ILE A 29 2.78 -19.07 4.33
CA ILE A 29 1.39 -19.08 3.87
C ILE A 29 0.47 -19.14 5.08
N ALA A 30 -0.39 -18.13 5.27
CA ALA A 30 -1.51 -18.21 6.19
C ALA A 30 -2.75 -18.83 5.49
N ILE A 31 -3.66 -19.37 6.29
CA ILE A 31 -4.94 -19.86 5.79
C ILE A 31 -6.03 -18.90 6.26
N SER A 32 -6.71 -18.27 5.31
CA SER A 32 -7.82 -17.36 5.56
C SER A 32 -9.07 -18.13 6.05
N SER A 33 -10.07 -17.41 6.54
CA SER A 33 -11.29 -17.99 7.11
C SER A 33 -12.11 -18.84 6.12
N ASP A 34 -11.94 -18.57 4.83
CA ASP A 34 -12.57 -19.30 3.72
C ASP A 34 -11.64 -20.33 3.05
N ALA A 35 -10.55 -20.68 3.73
CA ALA A 35 -9.53 -21.65 3.30
C ALA A 35 -8.62 -21.17 2.15
N GLU A 36 -8.65 -19.89 1.76
CA GLU A 36 -7.67 -19.34 0.84
C GLU A 36 -6.27 -19.34 1.46
N ARG A 37 -5.28 -19.61 0.60
CA ARG A 37 -3.86 -19.64 0.96
C ARG A 37 -3.26 -18.27 0.70
N ILE A 38 -2.90 -17.56 1.75
CA ILE A 38 -2.41 -16.19 1.71
C ILE A 38 -0.90 -16.19 1.86
N ALA A 39 -0.19 -15.87 0.80
CA ALA A 39 1.26 -15.74 0.78
C ALA A 39 1.69 -14.42 1.41
N TYR A 40 2.75 -14.46 2.19
CA TYR A 40 3.35 -13.28 2.81
C TYR A 40 4.82 -13.47 3.08
N SER A 41 5.52 -12.36 3.24
CA SER A 41 6.92 -12.32 3.60
C SER A 41 7.14 -11.56 4.90
N VAL A 42 8.11 -12.01 5.71
CA VAL A 42 8.47 -11.38 6.98
C VAL A 42 9.92 -10.93 6.93
N TYR A 43 10.18 -9.71 7.39
CA TYR A 43 11.50 -9.10 7.51
C TYR A 43 11.63 -8.46 8.88
N GLY A 44 12.85 -8.45 9.44
CA GLY A 44 13.12 -7.83 10.73
C GLY A 44 12.42 -8.49 11.93
N THR A 45 12.71 -7.99 13.14
CA THR A 45 12.25 -8.58 14.39
C THR A 45 11.83 -7.54 15.43
N GLY A 46 11.37 -6.37 14.99
CA GLY A 46 10.88 -5.32 15.90
C GLY A 46 9.61 -5.73 16.64
N SER A 47 9.34 -5.10 17.77
CA SER A 47 8.16 -5.40 18.61
C SER A 47 6.84 -4.91 18.01
N THR A 48 6.88 -3.88 17.16
CA THR A 48 5.73 -3.40 16.38
C THR A 48 5.85 -3.94 14.96
N ALA A 49 4.75 -4.45 14.42
CA ALA A 49 4.69 -4.88 13.03
C ALA A 49 4.18 -3.75 12.14
N LEU A 50 4.88 -3.52 11.01
CA LEU A 50 4.36 -2.77 9.87
C LEU A 50 3.84 -3.79 8.86
N VAL A 51 2.53 -3.79 8.61
CA VAL A 51 1.88 -4.72 7.69
C VAL A 51 1.47 -3.96 6.44
N PHE A 52 2.08 -4.31 5.31
CA PHE A 52 1.91 -3.63 4.04
C PHE A 52 0.92 -4.38 3.16
N ILE A 53 -0.12 -3.69 2.72
CA ILE A 53 -1.22 -4.19 1.90
C ILE A 53 -1.24 -3.43 0.57
N HIS A 54 -1.09 -4.16 -0.53
CA HIS A 54 -1.04 -3.60 -1.88
C HIS A 54 -2.42 -3.15 -2.40
N GLY A 55 -2.42 -2.44 -3.52
CA GLY A 55 -3.61 -2.02 -4.25
C GLY A 55 -4.16 -3.06 -5.23
N TRP A 56 -5.19 -2.66 -5.99
CA TRP A 56 -5.80 -3.47 -7.03
C TRP A 56 -4.76 -3.95 -8.06
N SER A 57 -4.82 -5.24 -8.39
CA SER A 57 -3.93 -5.90 -9.37
C SER A 57 -2.42 -5.78 -9.09
N CYS A 58 -2.03 -5.36 -7.88
CA CYS A 58 -0.65 -5.33 -7.40
C CYS A 58 -0.33 -6.57 -6.57
N ASP A 59 0.89 -6.62 -6.01
CA ASP A 59 1.33 -7.62 -5.03
C ASP A 59 2.40 -7.07 -4.09
N SER A 60 3.00 -7.94 -3.27
CA SER A 60 4.00 -7.57 -2.26
C SER A 60 5.28 -6.94 -2.84
N ARG A 61 5.60 -7.13 -4.13
CA ARG A 61 6.79 -6.55 -4.80
C ARG A 61 6.74 -5.02 -4.86
N TYR A 62 5.55 -4.43 -4.75
CA TYR A 62 5.37 -2.98 -4.72
C TYR A 62 5.97 -2.32 -3.47
N TRP A 63 6.28 -3.12 -2.43
CA TRP A 63 6.83 -2.68 -1.16
C TRP A 63 8.34 -2.97 -0.98
N ARG A 64 9.04 -3.36 -2.07
CA ARG A 64 10.46 -3.75 -2.01
C ARG A 64 11.37 -2.70 -1.38
N GLU A 65 11.13 -1.41 -1.62
CA GLU A 65 11.93 -0.31 -1.09
C GLU A 65 11.63 -0.04 0.40
N GLN A 66 10.42 -0.38 0.84
CA GLN A 66 9.99 -0.20 2.23
C GLN A 66 10.50 -1.35 3.11
N THR A 67 10.56 -2.58 2.58
CA THR A 67 11.10 -3.70 3.35
C THR A 67 12.54 -3.46 3.80
N ALA A 68 13.39 -2.91 2.92
CA ALA A 68 14.76 -2.57 3.24
C ALA A 68 14.86 -1.40 4.24
N ALA A 69 14.00 -0.38 4.07
CA ALA A 69 14.06 0.84 4.86
C ALA A 69 13.63 0.63 6.33
N PHE A 70 12.69 -0.30 6.59
CA PHE A 70 12.04 -0.42 7.90
C PHE A 70 12.37 -1.71 8.67
N SER A 71 12.94 -2.74 8.03
CA SER A 71 13.17 -4.04 8.70
C SER A 71 14.25 -4.04 9.78
N ASN A 72 15.04 -2.98 9.93
CA ASN A 72 16.00 -2.86 11.04
C ASN A 72 15.34 -2.44 12.37
N GLU A 73 14.19 -1.78 12.32
CA GLU A 73 13.51 -1.22 13.48
C GLU A 73 12.20 -1.95 13.78
N TYR A 74 11.53 -2.46 12.74
CA TYR A 74 10.21 -3.08 12.81
C TYR A 74 10.23 -4.55 12.36
N THR A 75 9.21 -5.30 12.76
CA THR A 75 8.81 -6.49 12.01
C THR A 75 8.01 -6.01 10.81
N VAL A 76 8.51 -6.22 9.60
CA VAL A 76 7.85 -5.83 8.36
C VAL A 76 7.19 -7.04 7.73
N ILE A 77 5.91 -6.95 7.45
CA ILE A 77 5.14 -8.01 6.78
C ILE A 77 4.54 -7.45 5.49
N THR A 78 4.81 -8.09 4.37
CA THR A 78 4.16 -7.80 3.08
C THR A 78 3.26 -8.96 2.70
N ILE A 79 2.02 -8.68 2.29
CA ILE A 79 0.99 -9.68 2.02
C ILE A 79 0.61 -9.63 0.55
N ASP A 80 0.50 -10.79 -0.09
CA ASP A 80 -0.23 -10.94 -1.34
C ASP A 80 -1.69 -11.28 -0.98
N LEU A 81 -2.64 -10.39 -1.24
CA LEU A 81 -4.06 -10.66 -1.00
C LEU A 81 -4.56 -11.82 -1.88
N ALA A 82 -5.61 -12.52 -1.48
CA ALA A 82 -6.18 -13.60 -2.31
C ALA A 82 -6.45 -13.11 -3.75
N GLY A 83 -6.14 -13.97 -4.73
CA GLY A 83 -6.26 -13.62 -6.15
C GLY A 83 -5.13 -12.77 -6.72
N HIS A 84 -4.10 -12.46 -5.92
CA HIS A 84 -2.95 -11.65 -6.29
C HIS A 84 -1.63 -12.36 -5.94
N GLY A 85 -0.56 -12.01 -6.66
CA GLY A 85 0.79 -12.50 -6.40
C GLY A 85 0.88 -14.03 -6.27
N HIS A 86 1.39 -14.50 -5.16
CA HIS A 86 1.57 -15.94 -4.86
C HIS A 86 0.42 -16.55 -4.04
N SER A 87 -0.61 -15.77 -3.72
CA SER A 87 -1.80 -16.25 -3.01
C SER A 87 -2.72 -17.04 -3.94
N SER A 88 -3.54 -17.93 -3.36
CA SER A 88 -4.52 -18.68 -4.15
C SER A 88 -5.65 -17.79 -4.66
N ALA A 89 -6.31 -18.24 -5.73
CA ALA A 89 -7.36 -17.52 -6.43
C ALA A 89 -8.61 -18.39 -6.63
N ASN A 90 -9.06 -19.07 -5.54
CA ASN A 90 -10.21 -19.99 -5.60
C ASN A 90 -11.50 -19.37 -5.05
N ARG A 91 -11.43 -18.15 -4.53
CA ARG A 91 -12.56 -17.40 -3.97
C ARG A 91 -13.53 -16.99 -5.09
N SER A 92 -14.82 -17.07 -4.81
CA SER A 92 -15.86 -16.59 -5.73
C SER A 92 -16.05 -15.07 -5.66
N GLU A 93 -15.84 -14.47 -4.47
CA GLU A 93 -16.04 -13.06 -4.20
C GLU A 93 -14.81 -12.45 -3.51
N TYR A 94 -14.24 -11.43 -4.15
CA TYR A 94 -13.08 -10.69 -3.65
C TYR A 94 -13.55 -9.36 -3.07
N THR A 95 -14.02 -9.38 -1.82
CA THR A 95 -14.55 -8.22 -1.12
C THR A 95 -13.52 -7.62 -0.17
N ILE A 96 -13.71 -6.37 0.25
CA ILE A 96 -12.86 -5.72 1.27
C ILE A 96 -12.90 -6.51 2.59
N GLU A 97 -14.06 -7.07 2.95
CA GLU A 97 -14.23 -7.92 4.14
C GLU A 97 -13.38 -9.17 4.05
N SER A 98 -13.41 -9.86 2.91
CA SER A 98 -12.62 -11.07 2.69
C SER A 98 -11.13 -10.80 2.69
N PHE A 99 -10.68 -9.67 2.11
CA PHE A 99 -9.30 -9.23 2.18
C PHE A 99 -8.86 -8.85 3.60
N ALA A 100 -9.73 -8.25 4.40
CA ALA A 100 -9.43 -7.96 5.80
C ALA A 100 -9.27 -9.25 6.64
N GLU A 101 -10.04 -10.30 6.34
CA GLU A 101 -9.82 -11.63 6.96
C GLU A 101 -8.50 -12.27 6.51
N ASP A 102 -8.01 -12.01 5.28
CA ASP A 102 -6.68 -12.43 4.83
C ASP A 102 -5.59 -11.80 5.70
N VAL A 103 -5.65 -10.48 5.89
CA VAL A 103 -4.73 -9.74 6.77
C VAL A 103 -4.76 -10.29 8.19
N LYS A 104 -5.95 -10.53 8.72
CA LYS A 104 -6.14 -11.09 10.06
C LYS A 104 -5.55 -12.50 10.20
N ALA A 105 -5.67 -13.33 9.16
CA ALA A 105 -5.08 -14.67 9.16
C ALA A 105 -3.55 -14.63 9.28
N VAL A 106 -2.90 -13.70 8.57
CA VAL A 106 -1.45 -13.48 8.64
C VAL A 106 -1.04 -12.97 10.03
N ILE A 107 -1.68 -11.91 10.53
CA ILE A 107 -1.43 -11.32 11.85
C ILE A 107 -1.56 -12.37 12.97
N LYS A 108 -2.59 -13.21 12.87
CA LYS A 108 -2.85 -14.30 13.83
C LYS A 108 -1.77 -15.37 13.76
N LYS A 109 -1.37 -15.79 12.56
CA LYS A 109 -0.34 -16.81 12.36
C LYS A 109 1.02 -16.36 12.87
N GLU A 110 1.37 -15.09 12.69
CA GLU A 110 2.63 -14.50 13.17
C GLU A 110 2.57 -14.09 14.65
N ASN A 111 1.44 -14.31 15.33
CA ASN A 111 1.22 -13.91 16.73
C ASN A 111 1.52 -12.43 17.00
N ILE A 112 1.25 -11.56 16.04
CA ILE A 112 1.45 -10.12 16.16
C ILE A 112 0.50 -9.57 17.23
N ARG A 113 1.04 -8.74 18.12
CA ARG A 113 0.31 -8.12 19.24
C ARG A 113 0.10 -6.61 19.06
N ARG A 114 0.90 -6.00 18.19
CA ARG A 114 0.85 -4.57 17.90
C ARG A 114 1.19 -4.37 16.42
N ALA A 115 0.28 -3.81 15.65
CA ALA A 115 0.45 -3.58 14.22
C ALA A 115 0.06 -2.16 13.82
N ILE A 116 0.83 -1.58 12.90
CA ILE A 116 0.44 -0.44 12.08
C ILE A 116 0.20 -1.00 10.68
N LEU A 117 -1.00 -0.79 10.14
CA LEU A 117 -1.34 -1.27 8.80
C LEU A 117 -1.12 -0.16 7.79
N ILE A 118 -0.46 -0.50 6.68
CA ILE A 118 -0.12 0.45 5.61
C ILE A 118 -0.74 -0.09 4.33
N GLY A 119 -1.68 0.65 3.74
CA GLY A 119 -2.48 0.17 2.61
C GLY A 119 -2.47 1.15 1.44
N HIS A 120 -2.12 0.64 0.26
CA HIS A 120 -2.10 1.41 -0.97
C HIS A 120 -3.44 1.30 -1.72
N SER A 121 -4.00 2.44 -2.17
CA SER A 121 -5.19 2.45 -3.03
C SER A 121 -6.35 1.63 -2.44
N LEU A 122 -6.88 0.61 -3.11
CA LEU A 122 -7.84 -0.37 -2.59
C LEU A 122 -7.43 -0.94 -1.22
N GLY A 123 -6.11 -1.14 -1.01
CA GLY A 123 -5.57 -1.57 0.29
C GLY A 123 -5.89 -0.61 1.44
N GLY A 124 -6.23 0.65 1.15
CA GLY A 124 -6.73 1.61 2.15
C GLY A 124 -8.03 1.15 2.80
N ASP A 125 -9.03 0.74 2.02
CA ASP A 125 -10.28 0.18 2.56
C ASP A 125 -10.03 -1.15 3.31
N VAL A 126 -9.10 -1.97 2.82
CA VAL A 126 -8.72 -3.23 3.50
C VAL A 126 -8.14 -2.94 4.88
N ILE A 127 -7.22 -1.97 5.04
CA ILE A 127 -6.65 -1.65 6.35
C ILE A 127 -7.68 -1.01 7.29
N ALA A 128 -8.60 -0.18 6.77
CA ALA A 128 -9.68 0.38 7.57
C ALA A 128 -10.59 -0.73 8.12
N LYS A 129 -10.99 -1.70 7.26
CA LYS A 129 -11.77 -2.87 7.68
C LYS A 129 -11.00 -3.78 8.62
N SER A 130 -9.69 -3.96 8.40
CA SER A 130 -8.84 -4.75 9.30
C SER A 130 -8.72 -4.12 10.69
N ALA A 131 -8.64 -2.77 10.78
CA ALA A 131 -8.63 -2.05 12.05
C ALA A 131 -9.96 -2.22 12.82
N GLU A 132 -11.10 -2.19 12.10
CA GLU A 132 -12.40 -2.52 12.69
C GLU A 132 -12.45 -3.96 13.24
N LEU A 133 -11.85 -4.92 12.52
CA LEU A 133 -11.85 -6.35 12.92
C LEU A 133 -10.87 -6.69 14.05
N MET A 134 -9.83 -5.89 14.24
CA MET A 134 -8.73 -6.16 15.18
C MET A 134 -8.37 -4.93 16.02
N PRO A 135 -9.34 -4.29 16.71
CA PRO A 135 -9.10 -3.04 17.43
C PRO A 135 -8.10 -3.16 18.58
N GLU A 136 -7.87 -4.38 19.09
CA GLU A 136 -6.91 -4.66 20.16
C GLU A 136 -5.47 -4.83 19.66
N ILE A 137 -5.26 -5.00 18.37
CA ILE A 137 -3.95 -5.26 17.75
C ILE A 137 -3.49 -4.07 16.91
N VAL A 138 -4.41 -3.52 16.10
CA VAL A 138 -4.12 -2.40 15.20
C VAL A 138 -4.10 -1.10 16.01
N VAL A 139 -2.98 -0.41 15.96
CA VAL A 139 -2.78 0.84 16.73
C VAL A 139 -2.81 2.10 15.88
N SER A 140 -2.67 1.96 14.56
CA SER A 140 -2.84 3.03 13.58
C SER A 140 -2.99 2.44 12.18
N ILE A 141 -3.52 3.21 11.25
CA ILE A 141 -3.52 2.90 9.82
C ILE A 141 -2.96 4.06 9.02
N VAL A 142 -2.22 3.73 7.94
CA VAL A 142 -1.63 4.71 7.02
C VAL A 142 -2.04 4.35 5.60
N GLY A 143 -2.91 5.14 5.01
CA GLY A 143 -3.29 5.01 3.61
C GLY A 143 -2.24 5.62 2.68
N ILE A 144 -1.93 4.95 1.59
CA ILE A 144 -0.98 5.43 0.58
C ILE A 144 -1.74 5.69 -0.71
N ASP A 145 -1.76 6.94 -1.12
CA ASP A 145 -2.51 7.46 -2.25
C ASP A 145 -3.96 6.93 -2.28
N THR A 146 -4.63 7.14 -1.15
CA THR A 146 -6.02 6.75 -0.87
C THR A 146 -6.66 7.74 0.10
N TYR A 147 -7.93 7.57 0.42
CA TYR A 147 -8.69 8.50 1.26
C TYR A 147 -8.71 9.93 0.69
N HIS A 148 -8.81 10.05 -0.64
CA HIS A 148 -8.95 11.36 -1.27
C HIS A 148 -10.27 12.03 -0.90
N ASN A 149 -11.37 11.27 -0.89
CA ASN A 149 -12.66 11.67 -0.36
C ASN A 149 -13.45 10.42 0.07
N VAL A 150 -13.32 10.02 1.35
CA VAL A 150 -14.00 8.81 1.86
C VAL A 150 -15.53 8.95 1.91
N GLY A 151 -16.05 10.18 1.84
CA GLY A 151 -17.49 10.48 1.81
C GLY A 151 -18.06 10.56 0.40
N GLU A 152 -17.24 10.38 -0.65
CA GLU A 152 -17.71 10.38 -2.02
C GLU A 152 -18.67 9.22 -2.27
N ILE A 153 -19.73 9.52 -3.02
CA ILE A 153 -20.68 8.53 -3.49
C ILE A 153 -20.78 8.68 -5.00
N VAL A 154 -20.51 7.58 -5.71
CA VAL A 154 -20.67 7.51 -7.16
C VAL A 154 -21.94 6.74 -7.52
N THR A 155 -22.42 6.89 -8.75
CA THR A 155 -23.60 6.16 -9.23
C THR A 155 -23.22 4.79 -9.79
N GLN A 156 -24.16 3.85 -9.76
CA GLN A 156 -23.95 2.54 -10.41
C GLN A 156 -23.64 2.70 -11.91
N GLU A 157 -24.30 3.64 -12.59
CA GLU A 157 -24.04 3.93 -13.99
C GLU A 157 -22.59 4.37 -14.24
N PHE A 158 -22.04 5.22 -13.35
CA PHE A 158 -20.61 5.60 -13.42
C PHE A 158 -19.70 4.37 -13.28
N VAL A 159 -19.97 3.48 -12.33
CA VAL A 159 -19.20 2.25 -12.13
C VAL A 159 -19.26 1.36 -13.35
N ASP A 160 -20.45 1.15 -13.93
CA ASP A 160 -20.62 0.31 -15.11
C ASP A 160 -19.90 0.88 -16.33
N GLN A 161 -19.97 2.20 -16.55
CA GLN A 161 -19.23 2.89 -17.61
C GLN A 161 -17.71 2.79 -17.42
N MET A 162 -17.22 2.97 -16.20
CA MET A 162 -15.79 2.87 -15.86
C MET A 162 -15.26 1.45 -16.10
N LEU A 163 -16.02 0.41 -15.77
CA LEU A 163 -15.61 -0.98 -15.90
C LEU A 163 -15.84 -1.60 -17.29
N GLN A 164 -16.61 -0.94 -18.17
CA GLN A 164 -16.92 -1.48 -19.49
C GLN A 164 -15.66 -1.76 -20.34
N PRO A 165 -14.65 -0.85 -20.43
CA PRO A 165 -13.42 -1.13 -21.18
C PRO A 165 -12.68 -2.38 -20.70
N PHE A 166 -12.61 -2.60 -19.38
CA PHE A 166 -11.96 -3.78 -18.79
C PHE A 166 -12.75 -5.07 -19.08
N THR A 167 -14.07 -4.97 -19.24
CA THR A 167 -14.91 -6.11 -19.61
C THR A 167 -14.63 -6.51 -21.07
N ASP A 168 -14.49 -5.54 -21.95
CA ASP A 168 -14.26 -5.73 -23.38
C ASP A 168 -12.83 -6.23 -23.65
N ASP A 169 -11.81 -5.52 -23.18
CA ASP A 169 -10.40 -5.90 -23.30
C ASP A 169 -9.64 -5.51 -22.03
N PHE A 170 -9.54 -6.45 -21.08
CA PHE A 170 -8.92 -6.21 -19.77
C PHE A 170 -7.47 -5.73 -19.89
N VAL A 171 -6.67 -6.35 -20.76
CA VAL A 171 -5.23 -6.04 -20.85
C VAL A 171 -5.04 -4.62 -21.36
N THR A 172 -5.69 -4.26 -22.47
CA THR A 172 -5.59 -2.92 -23.03
C THR A 172 -6.14 -1.86 -22.07
N ALA A 173 -7.31 -2.09 -21.47
CA ALA A 173 -7.91 -1.15 -20.54
C ALA A 173 -7.06 -0.97 -19.27
N ALA A 174 -6.50 -2.04 -18.69
CA ALA A 174 -5.61 -1.96 -17.56
C ALA A 174 -4.33 -1.19 -17.91
N HIS A 175 -3.75 -1.41 -19.08
CA HIS A 175 -2.59 -0.70 -19.56
C HIS A 175 -2.81 0.81 -19.66
N GLU A 176 -3.94 1.23 -20.22
CA GLU A 176 -4.31 2.65 -20.36
C GLU A 176 -4.59 3.27 -19.00
N PHE A 177 -5.39 2.60 -18.16
CA PHE A 177 -5.75 3.06 -16.84
C PHE A 177 -4.51 3.25 -15.95
N VAL A 178 -3.63 2.25 -15.87
CA VAL A 178 -2.39 2.34 -15.09
C VAL A 178 -1.48 3.45 -15.63
N GLY A 179 -1.40 3.62 -16.96
CA GLY A 179 -0.63 4.71 -17.55
C GLY A 179 -1.11 6.10 -17.12
N SER A 180 -2.41 6.28 -16.88
CA SER A 180 -3.00 7.55 -16.43
C SER A 180 -2.75 7.86 -14.95
N MET A 181 -2.26 6.89 -14.18
CA MET A 181 -1.94 7.04 -12.74
C MET A 181 -0.59 7.71 -12.47
N PHE A 182 0.24 7.87 -13.50
CA PHE A 182 1.57 8.45 -13.38
C PHE A 182 1.63 9.88 -13.94
N PRO A 183 2.42 10.77 -13.35
CA PRO A 183 2.71 12.06 -13.95
C PRO A 183 3.61 11.88 -15.20
N GLU A 184 3.59 12.84 -16.11
CA GLU A 184 4.42 12.81 -17.34
C GLU A 184 5.93 12.71 -17.03
N THR A 185 6.34 13.14 -15.85
CA THR A 185 7.73 13.13 -15.36
C THR A 185 8.16 11.80 -14.75
N ALA A 186 7.25 10.83 -14.60
CA ALA A 186 7.56 9.54 -14.01
C ALA A 186 8.60 8.75 -14.80
N ASP A 187 9.36 7.92 -14.11
CA ASP A 187 10.33 7.00 -14.72
C ASP A 187 9.62 6.04 -15.69
N LYS A 188 10.07 6.03 -16.94
CA LYS A 188 9.42 5.27 -18.00
C LYS A 188 9.53 3.75 -17.83
N ASP A 189 10.60 3.27 -17.21
CA ASP A 189 10.81 1.84 -16.97
C ASP A 189 9.88 1.39 -15.83
N LEU A 190 9.70 2.23 -14.80
CA LEU A 190 8.71 1.99 -13.74
C LEU A 190 7.29 1.98 -14.31
N VAL A 191 6.92 2.97 -15.11
CA VAL A 191 5.59 3.03 -15.75
C VAL A 191 5.35 1.79 -16.60
N TYR A 192 6.32 1.41 -17.43
CA TYR A 192 6.22 0.21 -18.27
C TYR A 192 6.04 -1.05 -17.42
N TRP A 193 6.91 -1.24 -16.41
CA TRP A 193 6.83 -2.39 -15.52
C TRP A 193 5.47 -2.48 -14.83
N THR A 194 4.96 -1.37 -14.29
CA THR A 194 3.67 -1.36 -13.56
C THR A 194 2.50 -1.69 -14.49
N LYS A 195 2.53 -1.16 -15.72
CA LYS A 195 1.51 -1.45 -16.74
C LYS A 195 1.48 -2.94 -17.11
N GLU A 196 2.65 -3.53 -17.40
CA GLU A 196 2.76 -4.96 -17.71
C GLU A 196 2.32 -5.83 -16.54
N ASP A 197 2.75 -5.49 -15.33
CA ASP A 197 2.45 -6.25 -14.13
C ASP A 197 0.96 -6.26 -13.81
N MET A 198 0.34 -5.10 -13.68
CA MET A 198 -1.08 -4.99 -13.32
C MET A 198 -2.02 -5.51 -14.42
N SER A 199 -1.66 -5.36 -15.70
CA SER A 199 -2.45 -5.91 -16.81
C SER A 199 -2.36 -7.43 -16.94
N SER A 200 -1.34 -8.05 -16.33
CA SER A 200 -1.16 -9.51 -16.28
C SER A 200 -1.97 -10.19 -15.16
N ALA A 201 -2.61 -9.42 -14.29
CA ALA A 201 -3.42 -9.97 -13.20
C ALA A 201 -4.55 -10.88 -13.71
N PRO A 202 -4.92 -11.94 -12.98
CA PRO A 202 -6.02 -12.81 -13.36
C PRO A 202 -7.34 -12.01 -13.49
N LYS A 203 -7.84 -11.86 -14.72
CA LYS A 203 -9.00 -11.01 -15.04
C LYS A 203 -10.17 -11.21 -14.08
N ASN A 204 -10.50 -12.46 -13.75
CA ASN A 204 -11.68 -12.73 -12.92
C ASN A 204 -11.55 -12.16 -11.52
N SER A 205 -10.41 -12.38 -10.82
CA SER A 205 -10.19 -11.84 -9.50
C SER A 205 -10.05 -10.32 -9.53
N ALA A 206 -9.31 -9.77 -10.51
CA ALA A 206 -9.13 -8.34 -10.67
C ALA A 206 -10.47 -7.62 -10.90
N MET A 207 -11.31 -8.10 -11.82
CA MET A 207 -12.62 -7.50 -12.12
C MET A 207 -13.60 -7.62 -10.96
N ASN A 208 -13.60 -8.76 -10.27
CA ASN A 208 -14.46 -8.94 -9.10
C ASN A 208 -14.02 -8.01 -7.95
N ALA A 209 -12.74 -7.92 -7.66
CA ALA A 209 -12.20 -7.05 -6.62
C ALA A 209 -12.51 -5.57 -6.85
N ILE A 210 -12.26 -5.06 -8.07
CA ILE A 210 -12.50 -3.65 -8.37
C ILE A 210 -13.99 -3.32 -8.36
N ARG A 211 -14.86 -4.23 -8.84
CA ARG A 211 -16.31 -4.03 -8.79
C ARG A 211 -16.80 -3.97 -7.35
N ASN A 212 -16.46 -4.94 -6.52
CA ASN A 212 -16.85 -4.95 -5.10
C ASN A 212 -16.35 -3.70 -4.36
N TYR A 213 -15.12 -3.24 -4.65
CA TYR A 213 -14.60 -2.00 -4.08
C TYR A 213 -15.44 -0.78 -4.48
N LEU A 214 -15.77 -0.63 -5.78
CA LEU A 214 -16.57 0.50 -6.27
C LEU A 214 -18.02 0.45 -5.78
N GLU A 215 -18.62 -0.73 -5.66
CA GLU A 215 -19.95 -0.91 -5.09
C GLU A 215 -20.05 -0.45 -3.62
N ARG A 216 -18.97 -0.57 -2.86
CA ARG A 216 -18.90 0.01 -1.50
C ARG A 216 -18.91 1.53 -1.52
N ILE A 217 -18.34 2.17 -2.54
CA ILE A 217 -18.44 3.62 -2.73
C ILE A 217 -19.88 4.01 -3.09
N VAL A 218 -20.52 3.25 -3.98
CA VAL A 218 -21.94 3.45 -4.36
C VAL A 218 -22.85 3.35 -3.14
N SER A 219 -22.66 2.36 -2.28
CA SER A 219 -23.47 2.12 -1.07
C SER A 219 -23.13 3.06 0.09
N GLY A 220 -21.99 3.76 0.02
CA GLY A 220 -21.45 4.58 1.11
C GLY A 220 -20.78 3.77 2.24
N GLU A 221 -20.60 2.46 2.07
CA GLU A 221 -19.94 1.61 3.06
C GLU A 221 -18.47 1.97 3.29
N SER A 222 -17.76 2.46 2.26
CA SER A 222 -16.36 2.90 2.36
C SER A 222 -16.18 3.99 3.43
N SER A 223 -17.14 4.88 3.64
CA SER A 223 -17.07 5.87 4.72
C SER A 223 -17.57 5.33 6.07
N GLN A 224 -18.49 4.36 6.05
CA GLN A 224 -19.14 3.87 7.28
C GLN A 224 -18.18 3.07 8.16
N VAL A 225 -17.19 2.39 7.59
CA VAL A 225 -16.17 1.63 8.34
C VAL A 225 -15.46 2.50 9.38
N PHE A 226 -15.24 3.79 9.08
CA PHE A 226 -14.54 4.71 9.98
C PHE A 226 -15.31 5.04 11.26
N LYS A 227 -16.62 4.72 11.36
CA LYS A 227 -17.36 4.83 12.62
C LYS A 227 -16.84 3.89 13.71
N ASN A 228 -16.22 2.78 13.29
CA ASN A 228 -15.69 1.74 14.17
C ASN A 228 -14.14 1.72 14.18
N VAL A 229 -13.48 2.59 13.43
CA VAL A 229 -12.03 2.79 13.50
C VAL A 229 -11.73 3.86 14.55
N HIS A 230 -11.08 3.45 15.64
CA HIS A 230 -10.83 4.30 16.81
C HIS A 230 -9.35 4.63 16.98
N VAL A 231 -8.53 4.29 16.02
CA VAL A 231 -7.10 4.56 15.98
C VAL A 231 -6.78 5.75 15.07
N PRO A 232 -5.62 6.40 15.20
CA PRO A 232 -5.19 7.43 14.26
C PRO A 232 -5.17 6.92 12.82
N VAL A 233 -5.66 7.75 11.91
CA VAL A 233 -5.69 7.49 10.46
C VAL A 233 -4.83 8.53 9.77
N MET A 234 -3.79 8.10 9.10
CA MET A 234 -2.94 8.96 8.29
C MET A 234 -3.11 8.62 6.81
N SER A 235 -2.81 9.57 5.94
CA SER A 235 -2.58 9.28 4.52
C SER A 235 -1.29 9.95 4.04
N ILE A 236 -0.61 9.32 3.08
CA ILE A 236 0.52 9.89 2.32
C ILE A 236 0.10 9.86 0.86
N ASN A 237 -0.32 10.99 0.34
CA ASN A 237 -0.93 11.10 -0.98
C ASN A 237 -0.03 11.89 -1.93
N GLY A 238 0.03 11.48 -3.20
CA GLY A 238 0.52 12.30 -4.29
C GLY A 238 -0.38 13.53 -4.51
N LEU A 239 0.02 14.40 -5.42
CA LEU A 239 -0.75 15.61 -5.75
C LEU A 239 -1.53 15.48 -7.08
N THR A 240 -1.53 14.30 -7.70
CA THR A 240 -2.27 14.07 -8.96
C THR A 240 -3.77 14.17 -8.75
N TRP A 241 -4.27 13.66 -7.64
CA TRP A 241 -5.67 13.80 -7.23
C TRP A 241 -5.78 14.61 -5.94
N PRO A 242 -6.70 15.57 -5.87
CA PRO A 242 -6.88 16.38 -4.66
C PRO A 242 -7.41 15.51 -3.51
N THR A 243 -6.96 15.83 -2.30
CA THR A 243 -7.50 15.23 -1.07
C THR A 243 -8.46 16.22 -0.41
N GLU A 244 -9.71 15.82 -0.26
CA GLU A 244 -10.78 16.60 0.36
C GLU A 244 -10.74 16.45 1.88
N GLU A 245 -9.75 17.11 2.53
CA GLU A 245 -9.49 16.95 3.96
C GLU A 245 -10.71 17.22 4.84
N ASP A 246 -11.44 18.29 4.57
CA ASP A 246 -12.63 18.65 5.34
C ASP A 246 -13.77 17.64 5.16
N ALA A 247 -13.87 17.01 3.99
CA ALA A 247 -14.82 15.93 3.77
C ALA A 247 -14.41 14.69 4.58
N ASN A 248 -13.12 14.32 4.54
CA ASN A 248 -12.59 13.18 5.29
C ASN A 248 -12.76 13.34 6.81
N ARG A 249 -12.51 14.54 7.36
CA ARG A 249 -12.68 14.82 8.80
C ARG A 249 -14.12 14.70 9.30
N LYS A 250 -15.11 14.69 8.41
CA LYS A 250 -16.52 14.39 8.79
C LYS A 250 -16.73 12.91 9.12
N HIS A 251 -15.89 12.03 8.57
CA HIS A 251 -16.00 10.59 8.73
C HIS A 251 -14.89 10.00 9.61
N ILE A 252 -13.69 10.57 9.56
CA ILE A 252 -12.48 10.09 10.24
C ILE A 252 -12.12 11.06 11.38
N LYS A 253 -12.25 10.61 12.61
CA LYS A 253 -12.11 11.46 13.81
C LYS A 253 -10.68 12.02 13.99
N ASP A 254 -9.65 11.22 13.79
CA ASP A 254 -8.22 11.61 13.89
C ASP A 254 -7.56 11.38 12.54
N TYR A 255 -7.84 12.28 11.59
CA TYR A 255 -7.29 12.21 10.23
C TYR A 255 -6.14 13.18 10.03
N ARG A 256 -5.01 12.66 9.57
CA ARG A 256 -3.76 13.40 9.35
C ARG A 256 -3.22 13.13 7.96
N PRO A 257 -3.58 13.94 6.95
CA PRO A 257 -3.02 13.81 5.61
C PRO A 257 -1.59 14.37 5.56
N LEU A 258 -0.74 13.67 4.83
CA LEU A 258 0.61 14.07 4.42
C LEU A 258 0.67 14.00 2.90
N TYR A 259 1.55 14.79 2.31
CA TYR A 259 1.66 14.90 0.86
C TYR A 259 3.08 14.67 0.39
N ILE A 260 3.22 14.09 -0.80
CA ILE A 260 4.48 13.91 -1.48
C ILE A 260 4.38 14.52 -2.88
N GLU A 261 5.27 15.49 -3.16
CA GLU A 261 5.29 16.20 -4.42
C GLU A 261 5.89 15.36 -5.55
N GLU A 262 5.50 15.71 -6.79
CA GLU A 262 6.03 15.11 -8.01
C GLU A 262 5.86 13.58 -8.08
N THR A 263 4.76 13.07 -7.54
CA THR A 263 4.36 11.65 -7.63
C THR A 263 2.93 11.53 -8.13
N GLY A 264 2.65 10.39 -8.73
CA GLY A 264 1.30 9.92 -9.05
C GLY A 264 0.80 8.96 -7.98
N HIS A 265 0.20 7.87 -8.46
CA HIS A 265 -0.49 6.89 -7.62
C HIS A 265 0.43 5.92 -6.87
N PHE A 266 1.72 5.86 -7.22
CA PHE A 266 2.67 4.91 -6.63
C PHE A 266 3.83 5.61 -5.93
N PRO A 267 3.58 6.56 -4.99
CA PRO A 267 4.63 7.37 -4.38
C PRO A 267 5.72 6.54 -3.71
N MET A 268 5.39 5.36 -3.17
CA MET A 268 6.31 4.42 -2.55
C MET A 268 7.32 3.80 -3.54
N MET A 269 7.04 3.87 -4.84
CA MET A 269 7.89 3.36 -5.92
C MET A 269 8.48 4.50 -6.77
N GLU A 270 7.73 5.59 -6.96
CA GLU A 270 8.15 6.72 -7.78
C GLU A 270 9.25 7.54 -7.11
N ARG A 271 9.16 7.74 -5.78
CA ARG A 271 10.13 8.50 -4.98
C ARG A 271 10.39 7.79 -3.63
N PRO A 272 10.97 6.59 -3.65
CA PRO A 272 11.04 5.72 -2.46
C PRO A 272 11.78 6.37 -1.28
N GLU A 273 12.87 7.12 -1.48
CA GLU A 273 13.61 7.75 -0.39
C GLU A 273 12.79 8.86 0.28
N ALA A 274 12.11 9.71 -0.52
CA ALA A 274 11.25 10.76 0.00
C ALA A 274 10.04 10.15 0.73
N PHE A 275 9.41 9.14 0.13
CA PHE A 275 8.30 8.42 0.73
C PHE A 275 8.71 7.77 2.06
N ASN A 276 9.84 7.05 2.11
CA ASN A 276 10.34 6.40 3.32
C ASN A 276 10.63 7.41 4.43
N THR A 277 11.13 8.61 4.08
CA THR A 277 11.35 9.69 5.05
C THR A 277 10.03 10.17 5.64
N ILE A 278 9.03 10.47 4.81
CA ILE A 278 7.70 10.90 5.26
C ILE A 278 7.03 9.81 6.12
N LEU A 279 7.11 8.54 5.69
CA LEU A 279 6.55 7.44 6.45
C LEU A 279 7.26 7.27 7.81
N LYS A 280 8.59 7.42 7.86
CA LYS A 280 9.35 7.34 9.12
C LYS A 280 8.93 8.43 10.10
N ASP A 281 8.78 9.67 9.63
CA ASP A 281 8.33 10.79 10.46
C ASP A 281 6.88 10.58 10.95
N ALA A 282 6.02 10.04 10.09
CA ALA A 282 4.65 9.67 10.43
C ALA A 282 4.63 8.62 11.55
N LEU A 283 5.41 7.53 11.41
CA LEU A 283 5.51 6.47 12.42
C LEU A 283 6.03 6.99 13.76
N ALA A 284 7.08 7.82 13.75
CA ALA A 284 7.61 8.45 14.96
C ALA A 284 6.58 9.31 15.69
N SER A 285 5.71 10.02 14.94
CA SER A 285 4.63 10.82 15.51
C SER A 285 3.52 10.00 16.19
N LEU A 286 3.36 8.73 15.77
CA LEU A 286 2.40 7.78 16.36
C LEU A 286 2.93 7.12 17.62
N GLU A 287 4.25 6.91 17.71
CA GLU A 287 4.89 6.31 18.88
C GLU A 287 5.04 7.30 20.06
N ALA A 288 4.99 8.60 19.79
CA ALA A 288 5.09 9.66 20.79
C ALA A 288 3.78 9.96 21.54
N GLN A 289 2.68 9.27 21.20
CA GLN A 289 1.34 9.42 21.81
C GLN A 289 1.03 8.28 22.78
#